data_7cc55a205c6ca47f0fc319515a1288c3
#
_entry.id   7cc55a205c6ca47f0fc319515a1288c3
#
_cell.length_a   1.000
_cell.length_b   1.000
_cell.length_c   1.000
_cell.angle_alpha   90.00
_cell.angle_beta   90.00
_cell.angle_gamma   90.00
#
_symmetry.space_group_name_H-M   'P 1'
#
loop_
_entity.id
_entity.type
_entity.pdbx_description
1 polymer ?
#
loop_
_entity_poly.entity_id
_entity_poly.type
_entity_poly.pdbx_seq_one_letter_code
_entity_poly.pdbx_strand_id
1 'polypeptide(L)'
;MNLFEIGQEQKLQKTVRVLWYPNITFQKDIEKDSYIQVVKNQIKLLNEIRDDLWHYMILPFEVPSLQFDNVTQWYMDFETYPQTMRSNFRVDVVRKMLNNSLDFDIVMSHLPEHTHQLTNTLYNVTHHMPPVTGYSHWFDLKDVVAWPKDSFLQNMTGLLEYDRCYINTQAQKDLVLEQASETFNTKTIIKLDETLTVQHLGVKEEDIVDEINPNPEKIIVFNHRPDTYKHFKEFIALCDRLWEIRQDFKVWIPLLDKPNREYVVTTKFDKQGYYKELRKCYMGFSPKQKYGGWSVSTTDGMMNGVPYIMYDAGYYHELHDKASFFSDDNDALMMMNTYLDDLPFRNEEAEYALEHIRNNLVYKDKMIEMNEYMNDLLSKQKVMGDSEKFKEIVEFIKTNKEVRKKDLMDWLCWGRGIKWTPYRRALMNHPNIFDVNSSYPTYCWKD
;
A
#
# COMPACT_ATOMS: atom_id res chain seq x y z
N MET A 1 8.01 37.89 -27.78
CA MET A 1 7.95 37.09 -26.58
C MET A 1 8.30 35.67 -26.97
N ASN A 2 9.48 35.20 -26.58
CA ASN A 2 10.05 33.96 -27.08
C ASN A 2 9.45 32.81 -26.27
N LEU A 3 8.89 31.77 -26.92
CA LEU A 3 8.34 30.57 -26.26
C LEU A 3 9.36 29.87 -25.33
N PHE A 4 10.64 30.19 -25.48
CA PHE A 4 11.73 29.75 -24.59
C PHE A 4 11.71 30.41 -23.21
N GLU A 5 11.26 31.68 -23.10
CA GLU A 5 11.23 32.40 -21.82
C GLU A 5 10.06 31.96 -20.93
N ILE A 6 8.92 31.60 -21.54
CA ILE A 6 7.74 31.09 -20.79
C ILE A 6 8.00 29.71 -20.20
N GLY A 7 8.85 28.89 -20.82
CA GLY A 7 9.21 27.55 -20.32
C GLY A 7 10.22 27.56 -19.18
N GLN A 8 10.97 28.65 -19.00
CA GLN A 8 12.01 28.73 -17.96
C GLN A 8 11.48 29.16 -16.59
N GLU A 9 10.49 30.04 -16.53
CA GLU A 9 9.90 30.45 -15.23
C GLU A 9 9.02 29.34 -14.59
N GLN A 10 8.39 28.47 -15.36
CA GLN A 10 7.64 27.34 -14.82
C GLN A 10 8.50 26.14 -14.41
N LYS A 11 9.78 26.07 -14.79
CA LYS A 11 10.68 24.94 -14.47
C LYS A 11 11.45 25.07 -13.15
N LEU A 12 11.30 26.14 -12.43
CA LEU A 12 11.96 26.36 -11.13
C LEU A 12 11.21 25.75 -9.94
N GLN A 13 10.05 25.17 -10.15
CA GLN A 13 9.37 24.41 -9.12
C GLN A 13 10.07 23.05 -8.93
N LYS A 14 10.49 22.82 -7.73
CA LYS A 14 11.34 21.74 -7.23
C LYS A 14 10.59 20.41 -7.24
N THR A 15 10.52 19.75 -8.39
CA THR A 15 9.80 18.47 -8.56
C THR A 15 10.48 17.35 -7.80
N VAL A 16 9.77 16.72 -6.89
CA VAL A 16 10.17 15.48 -6.20
C VAL A 16 9.74 14.30 -7.04
N ARG A 17 10.69 13.48 -7.47
CA ARG A 17 10.44 12.30 -8.32
C ARG A 17 10.28 11.06 -7.46
N VAL A 18 9.10 10.45 -7.52
CA VAL A 18 8.75 9.26 -6.75
C VAL A 18 8.64 8.07 -7.68
N LEU A 19 9.45 7.03 -7.46
CA LEU A 19 9.33 5.77 -8.20
C LEU A 19 8.42 4.81 -7.44
N TRP A 20 7.34 4.36 -8.07
CA TRP A 20 6.41 3.37 -7.54
C TRP A 20 6.66 1.99 -8.11
N TYR A 21 6.76 1.00 -7.23
CA TYR A 21 6.79 -0.41 -7.58
C TYR A 21 5.65 -1.14 -6.84
N PRO A 22 4.42 -1.09 -7.39
CA PRO A 22 3.23 -1.59 -6.73
C PRO A 22 3.11 -3.11 -6.81
N ASN A 23 2.37 -3.71 -5.87
CA ASN A 23 1.99 -5.12 -5.89
C ASN A 23 0.68 -5.28 -6.67
N ILE A 24 0.75 -5.43 -7.98
CA ILE A 24 -0.43 -5.60 -8.83
C ILE A 24 -0.52 -7.04 -9.31
N THR A 25 -1.69 -7.64 -9.13
CA THR A 25 -1.99 -8.97 -9.66
C THR A 25 -2.45 -8.87 -11.11
N PHE A 26 -2.07 -9.86 -11.92
CA PHE A 26 -2.54 -9.93 -13.29
C PHE A 26 -4.04 -10.28 -13.32
N GLN A 27 -4.89 -9.29 -13.59
CA GLN A 27 -6.33 -9.46 -13.78
C GLN A 27 -6.74 -8.83 -15.11
N LYS A 28 -7.71 -9.46 -15.79
CA LYS A 28 -8.27 -8.91 -17.04
C LYS A 28 -8.86 -7.51 -16.86
N ASP A 29 -9.33 -7.20 -15.66
CA ASP A 29 -9.88 -5.91 -15.29
C ASP A 29 -9.08 -5.37 -14.10
N ILE A 30 -8.10 -4.52 -14.39
CA ILE A 30 -7.20 -3.94 -13.39
C ILE A 30 -7.95 -3.05 -12.40
N GLU A 31 -9.07 -2.47 -12.78
CA GLU A 31 -9.86 -1.63 -11.89
C GLU A 31 -10.48 -2.44 -10.72
N LYS A 32 -10.53 -3.77 -10.85
CA LYS A 32 -10.92 -4.68 -9.78
C LYS A 32 -9.78 -5.13 -8.88
N ASP A 33 -8.53 -4.77 -9.22
CA ASP A 33 -7.39 -5.08 -8.39
C ASP A 33 -7.35 -4.13 -7.18
N SER A 34 -7.40 -4.68 -5.98
CA SER A 34 -7.41 -3.89 -4.74
C SER A 34 -6.13 -3.10 -4.53
N TYR A 35 -4.98 -3.60 -5.00
CA TYR A 35 -3.70 -2.90 -4.84
C TYR A 35 -3.60 -1.67 -5.72
N ILE A 36 -4.10 -1.74 -6.97
CA ILE A 36 -4.12 -0.55 -7.82
C ILE A 36 -5.04 0.53 -7.24
N GLN A 37 -6.15 0.14 -6.61
CA GLN A 37 -7.02 1.09 -5.93
C GLN A 37 -6.33 1.77 -4.74
N VAL A 38 -5.55 1.02 -3.95
CA VAL A 38 -4.73 1.57 -2.88
C VAL A 38 -3.74 2.59 -3.43
N VAL A 39 -2.97 2.24 -4.47
CA VAL A 39 -1.97 3.13 -5.07
C VAL A 39 -2.62 4.37 -5.69
N LYS A 40 -3.74 4.22 -6.40
CA LYS A 40 -4.50 5.37 -6.94
C LYS A 40 -4.93 6.33 -5.84
N ASN A 41 -5.42 5.81 -4.71
CA ASN A 41 -5.79 6.64 -3.57
C ASN A 41 -4.60 7.33 -2.93
N GLN A 42 -3.47 6.63 -2.79
CA GLN A 42 -2.24 7.21 -2.24
C GLN A 42 -1.75 8.36 -3.13
N ILE A 43 -1.69 8.18 -4.44
CA ILE A 43 -1.29 9.24 -5.39
C ILE A 43 -2.26 10.42 -5.34
N LYS A 44 -3.57 10.15 -5.39
CA LYS A 44 -4.61 11.21 -5.30
C LYS A 44 -4.41 12.07 -4.07
N LEU A 45 -4.33 11.45 -2.89
CA LEU A 45 -4.23 12.16 -1.63
C LEU A 45 -2.87 12.85 -1.45
N LEU A 46 -1.77 12.25 -1.92
CA LEU A 46 -0.47 12.92 -1.93
C LEU A 46 -0.49 14.17 -2.80
N ASN A 47 -1.15 14.12 -3.96
CA ASN A 47 -1.31 15.28 -4.85
C ASN A 47 -2.21 16.37 -4.24
N GLU A 48 -3.16 16.03 -3.37
CA GLU A 48 -3.96 16.99 -2.60
C GLU A 48 -3.15 17.67 -1.49
N ILE A 49 -2.16 16.96 -0.92
CA ILE A 49 -1.32 17.47 0.18
C ILE A 49 -0.18 18.35 -0.35
N ARG A 50 0.34 18.04 -1.56
CA ARG A 50 1.50 18.73 -2.17
C ARG A 50 1.47 18.70 -3.68
N ASP A 51 1.95 19.76 -4.32
CA ASP A 51 1.91 20.00 -5.77
C ASP A 51 3.25 19.78 -6.48
N ASP A 52 4.31 19.43 -5.73
CA ASP A 52 5.68 19.28 -6.25
C ASP A 52 6.06 17.83 -6.60
N LEU A 53 5.10 16.88 -6.64
CA LEU A 53 5.36 15.48 -6.93
C LEU A 53 5.27 15.17 -8.43
N TRP A 54 6.15 14.29 -8.88
CA TRP A 54 6.01 13.58 -10.15
C TRP A 54 6.19 12.08 -9.90
N HIS A 55 5.20 11.28 -10.27
CA HIS A 55 5.16 9.85 -10.03
C HIS A 55 5.58 9.08 -11.26
N TYR A 56 6.50 8.13 -11.08
CA TYR A 56 6.87 7.15 -12.08
C TYR A 56 6.44 5.78 -11.60
N MET A 57 5.61 5.09 -12.37
CA MET A 57 5.02 3.83 -11.94
C MET A 57 5.46 2.69 -12.84
N ILE A 58 6.02 1.64 -12.26
CA ILE A 58 6.35 0.39 -12.96
C ILE A 58 5.15 -0.54 -12.85
N LEU A 59 4.53 -0.86 -13.99
CA LEU A 59 3.33 -1.70 -14.08
C LEU A 59 3.64 -3.01 -14.81
N PRO A 60 2.93 -4.12 -14.52
CA PRO A 60 3.16 -5.40 -15.15
C PRO A 60 2.76 -5.42 -16.64
N PHE A 61 1.78 -4.63 -17.04
CA PHE A 61 1.23 -4.54 -18.39
C PHE A 61 0.57 -3.19 -18.62
N GLU A 62 0.26 -2.88 -19.87
CA GLU A 62 -0.43 -1.67 -20.23
C GLU A 62 -1.80 -1.60 -19.58
N VAL A 63 -2.05 -0.51 -18.86
CA VAL A 63 -3.34 -0.21 -18.23
C VAL A 63 -3.85 1.11 -18.76
N PRO A 64 -5.16 1.33 -18.78
CA PRO A 64 -5.71 2.63 -19.07
C PRO A 64 -5.05 3.69 -18.18
N SER A 65 -4.85 4.88 -18.72
CA SER A 65 -4.26 6.00 -17.97
C SER A 65 -4.87 6.08 -16.57
N LEU A 66 -4.02 6.22 -15.55
CA LEU A 66 -4.45 6.40 -14.17
C LEU A 66 -5.16 7.75 -13.95
N GLN A 67 -5.31 8.55 -15.01
CA GLN A 67 -5.99 9.85 -15.03
C GLN A 67 -5.37 10.91 -14.11
N PHE A 68 -4.03 10.85 -13.95
CA PHE A 68 -3.26 11.87 -13.26
C PHE A 68 -2.23 12.49 -14.21
N ASP A 69 -2.20 13.82 -14.30
CA ASP A 69 -1.31 14.55 -15.22
C ASP A 69 0.18 14.43 -14.84
N ASN A 70 0.47 14.15 -13.57
CA ASN A 70 1.80 14.04 -13.02
C ASN A 70 2.27 12.58 -12.82
N VAL A 71 1.69 11.61 -13.56
CA VAL A 71 2.08 10.21 -13.53
C VAL A 71 2.65 9.74 -14.87
N THR A 72 3.87 9.23 -14.85
CA THR A 72 4.48 8.51 -15.97
C THR A 72 4.38 7.01 -15.71
N GLN A 73 3.75 6.27 -16.63
CA GLN A 73 3.56 4.83 -16.52
C GLN A 73 4.58 4.10 -17.39
N TRP A 74 5.21 3.08 -16.82
CA TRP A 74 6.11 2.16 -17.52
C TRP A 74 5.59 0.74 -17.44
N TYR A 75 5.65 0.00 -18.55
CA TYR A 75 5.08 -1.33 -18.65
C TYR A 75 6.15 -2.40 -18.79
N MET A 76 6.04 -3.46 -18.01
CA MET A 76 7.00 -4.58 -18.01
C MET A 76 6.69 -5.66 -19.06
N ASP A 77 5.54 -5.56 -19.74
CA ASP A 77 5.10 -6.49 -20.78
C ASP A 77 5.20 -7.98 -20.35
N PHE A 78 4.27 -8.39 -19.48
CA PHE A 78 4.15 -9.78 -19.04
C PHE A 78 3.21 -10.60 -19.95
N GLU A 79 3.21 -10.37 -21.28
CA GLU A 79 2.33 -11.09 -22.19
C GLU A 79 2.43 -12.62 -22.07
N THR A 80 3.57 -13.13 -21.64
CA THR A 80 3.85 -14.55 -21.64
C THR A 80 3.55 -15.28 -20.33
N TYR A 81 3.32 -14.58 -19.24
CA TYR A 81 3.10 -15.23 -17.93
C TYR A 81 1.96 -14.54 -17.18
N PRO A 82 0.82 -15.24 -16.97
CA PRO A 82 -0.32 -14.71 -16.19
C PRO A 82 0.01 -14.70 -14.68
N GLN A 83 1.23 -14.37 -14.31
CA GLN A 83 1.70 -14.35 -12.94
C GLN A 83 1.71 -12.93 -12.41
N THR A 84 1.58 -12.82 -11.10
CA THR A 84 1.66 -11.56 -10.39
C THR A 84 3.05 -10.95 -10.55
N MET A 85 3.22 -9.65 -10.34
CA MET A 85 4.52 -9.00 -10.25
C MET A 85 5.45 -9.67 -9.23
N ARG A 86 4.87 -10.34 -8.21
CA ARG A 86 5.59 -11.08 -7.18
C ARG A 86 6.42 -12.26 -7.68
N SER A 87 6.06 -12.83 -8.82
CA SER A 87 6.68 -14.09 -9.29
C SER A 87 8.06 -13.89 -9.90
N ASN A 88 8.29 -12.76 -10.56
CA ASN A 88 9.53 -12.54 -11.31
C ASN A 88 9.91 -11.06 -11.38
N PHE A 89 11.08 -10.72 -10.84
CA PHE A 89 11.67 -9.42 -11.09
C PHE A 89 12.39 -9.39 -12.45
N ARG A 90 11.96 -8.50 -13.33
CA ARG A 90 12.51 -8.37 -14.69
C ARG A 90 13.60 -7.28 -14.73
N VAL A 91 14.80 -7.66 -14.33
CA VAL A 91 16.00 -6.75 -14.32
C VAL A 91 16.23 -6.11 -15.68
N ASP A 92 16.10 -6.88 -16.76
CA ASP A 92 16.32 -6.41 -18.14
C ASP A 92 15.35 -5.29 -18.53
N VAL A 93 14.09 -5.44 -18.15
CA VAL A 93 13.02 -4.48 -18.46
C VAL A 93 13.17 -3.23 -17.58
N VAL A 94 13.29 -3.42 -16.27
CA VAL A 94 13.48 -2.30 -15.33
C VAL A 94 14.74 -1.50 -15.70
N ARG A 95 15.83 -2.17 -16.05
CA ARG A 95 17.05 -1.51 -16.52
C ARG A 95 16.82 -0.67 -17.78
N LYS A 96 16.05 -1.16 -18.76
CA LYS A 96 15.69 -0.39 -19.97
C LYS A 96 14.86 0.84 -19.62
N MET A 97 13.89 0.71 -18.72
CA MET A 97 13.06 1.82 -18.26
C MET A 97 13.88 2.91 -17.57
N LEU A 98 14.88 2.52 -16.80
CA LEU A 98 15.78 3.43 -16.08
C LEU A 98 16.93 3.98 -16.92
N ASN A 99 17.11 3.52 -18.16
CA ASN A 99 18.29 3.80 -18.99
C ASN A 99 18.43 5.30 -19.38
N ASN A 100 17.45 6.11 -19.06
CA ASN A 100 17.45 7.55 -19.30
C ASN A 100 18.01 8.37 -18.14
N SER A 101 18.75 7.75 -17.23
CA SER A 101 19.47 8.42 -16.14
C SER A 101 18.60 9.31 -15.25
N LEU A 102 17.31 8.97 -15.09
CA LEU A 102 16.42 9.68 -14.18
C LEU A 102 16.79 9.37 -12.73
N ASP A 103 17.10 10.40 -11.97
CA ASP A 103 17.25 10.27 -10.54
C ASP A 103 15.88 10.31 -9.86
N PHE A 104 15.67 9.42 -8.92
CA PHE A 104 14.50 9.43 -8.07
C PHE A 104 14.86 9.98 -6.69
N ASP A 105 13.97 10.73 -6.10
CA ASP A 105 14.12 11.26 -4.77
C ASP A 105 13.66 10.27 -3.70
N ILE A 106 12.66 9.43 -4.03
CA ILE A 106 12.11 8.38 -3.16
C ILE A 106 11.68 7.20 -4.03
N VAL A 107 11.82 5.98 -3.48
CA VAL A 107 11.19 4.76 -3.99
C VAL A 107 10.05 4.36 -3.06
N MET A 108 8.87 4.16 -3.64
CA MET A 108 7.68 3.60 -2.99
C MET A 108 7.51 2.15 -3.46
N SER A 109 8.07 1.20 -2.73
CA SER A 109 7.97 -0.23 -3.06
C SER A 109 6.89 -0.92 -2.22
N HIS A 110 5.99 -1.65 -2.88
CA HIS A 110 4.98 -2.48 -2.24
C HIS A 110 5.28 -3.99 -2.34
N LEU A 111 6.49 -4.33 -2.81
CA LEU A 111 6.95 -5.69 -3.00
C LEU A 111 8.32 -5.90 -2.32
N PRO A 112 8.33 -6.19 -1.01
CA PRO A 112 9.58 -6.42 -0.28
C PRO A 112 10.48 -7.44 -0.97
N GLU A 113 9.92 -8.54 -1.49
CA GLU A 113 10.66 -9.60 -2.18
C GLU A 113 11.49 -9.13 -3.38
N HIS A 114 11.10 -8.03 -4.02
CA HIS A 114 11.80 -7.49 -5.17
C HIS A 114 12.62 -6.23 -4.86
N THR A 115 12.47 -5.66 -3.67
CA THR A 115 13.06 -4.34 -3.36
C THR A 115 14.57 -4.36 -3.41
N HIS A 116 15.21 -5.44 -2.95
CA HIS A 116 16.67 -5.58 -3.07
C HIS A 116 17.14 -5.59 -4.52
N GLN A 117 16.43 -6.28 -5.41
CA GLN A 117 16.78 -6.31 -6.84
C GLN A 117 16.50 -4.96 -7.51
N LEU A 118 15.41 -4.29 -7.12
CA LEU A 118 15.07 -2.95 -7.62
C LEU A 118 16.12 -1.93 -7.24
N THR A 119 16.53 -1.86 -5.98
CA THR A 119 17.54 -0.92 -5.49
C THR A 119 18.90 -1.17 -6.12
N ASN A 120 19.31 -2.44 -6.27
CA ASN A 120 20.54 -2.79 -7.00
C ASN A 120 20.48 -2.38 -8.48
N THR A 121 19.32 -2.58 -9.13
CA THR A 121 19.17 -2.18 -10.54
C THR A 121 19.23 -0.65 -10.67
N LEU A 122 18.54 0.08 -9.80
CA LEU A 122 18.61 1.54 -9.73
C LEU A 122 20.05 2.01 -9.55
N TYR A 123 20.76 1.46 -8.56
CA TYR A 123 22.15 1.83 -8.31
C TYR A 123 23.05 1.58 -9.52
N ASN A 124 22.94 0.42 -10.16
CA ASN A 124 23.79 0.07 -11.30
C ASN A 124 23.53 0.95 -12.55
N VAL A 125 22.33 1.52 -12.67
CA VAL A 125 21.96 2.37 -13.81
C VAL A 125 22.21 3.85 -13.51
N THR A 126 21.87 4.31 -12.31
CA THR A 126 21.84 5.74 -11.96
C THR A 126 22.99 6.15 -11.06
N HIS A 127 23.76 5.18 -10.53
CA HIS A 127 24.76 5.38 -9.47
C HIS A 127 24.21 6.09 -8.23
N HIS A 128 22.91 5.89 -7.97
CA HIS A 128 22.17 6.58 -6.94
C HIS A 128 21.28 5.62 -6.16
N MET A 129 21.24 5.78 -4.84
CA MET A 129 20.39 5.03 -3.92
C MET A 129 19.40 6.01 -3.26
N PRO A 130 18.19 6.14 -3.80
CA PRO A 130 17.16 6.90 -3.13
C PRO A 130 16.71 6.19 -1.84
N PRO A 131 16.15 6.91 -0.85
CA PRO A 131 15.48 6.27 0.27
C PRO A 131 14.29 5.46 -0.23
N VAL A 132 14.05 4.34 0.46
CA VAL A 132 12.99 3.40 0.13
C VAL A 132 11.95 3.40 1.23
N THR A 133 10.71 3.63 0.85
CA THR A 133 9.55 3.44 1.72
C THR A 133 8.45 2.70 0.96
N GLY A 134 7.39 2.31 1.62
CA GLY A 134 6.28 1.64 0.94
C GLY A 134 5.38 0.93 1.91
N TYR A 135 4.45 0.16 1.36
CA TYR A 135 3.42 -0.53 2.12
C TYR A 135 3.37 -2.01 1.76
N SER A 136 3.58 -2.90 2.73
CA SER A 136 3.41 -4.34 2.52
C SER A 136 2.13 -4.84 3.17
N HIS A 137 1.21 -5.31 2.33
CA HIS A 137 -0.03 -5.93 2.80
C HIS A 137 0.12 -7.42 3.10
N TRP A 138 1.23 -8.01 2.69
CA TRP A 138 1.41 -9.45 2.68
C TRP A 138 2.87 -9.85 2.84
N PHE A 139 3.09 -10.92 3.60
CA PHE A 139 4.37 -11.61 3.70
C PHE A 139 4.18 -13.11 3.50
N ASP A 140 5.17 -13.77 2.95
CA ASP A 140 5.16 -15.22 2.71
C ASP A 140 5.53 -15.98 3.98
N LEU A 141 4.66 -15.89 4.98
CA LEU A 141 4.85 -16.51 6.28
C LEU A 141 4.75 -18.04 6.17
N LYS A 142 5.50 -18.74 7.02
CA LYS A 142 5.44 -20.17 7.21
C LYS A 142 4.00 -20.57 7.57
N ASP A 143 3.53 -21.72 7.11
CA ASP A 143 2.17 -22.23 7.32
C ASP A 143 1.05 -21.45 6.63
N VAL A 144 1.38 -20.34 6.00
CA VAL A 144 0.45 -19.46 5.31
C VAL A 144 0.31 -19.87 3.86
N VAL A 145 1.41 -20.19 3.23
CA VAL A 145 1.47 -20.51 1.80
C VAL A 145 2.21 -21.82 1.61
N ALA A 146 1.77 -22.60 0.65
CA ALA A 146 2.56 -23.73 0.13
C ALA A 146 3.75 -23.25 -0.72
N TRP A 147 4.28 -22.06 -0.41
CA TRP A 147 5.40 -21.45 -1.12
C TRP A 147 6.73 -21.91 -0.52
N PRO A 148 7.81 -21.94 -1.30
CA PRO A 148 9.14 -22.26 -0.79
C PRO A 148 9.54 -21.28 0.34
N LYS A 149 10.29 -21.76 1.33
CA LYS A 149 10.89 -20.93 2.39
C LYS A 149 11.67 -19.73 1.82
N ASP A 150 12.16 -19.84 0.61
CA ASP A 150 12.93 -18.80 -0.09
C ASP A 150 12.15 -17.51 -0.28
N SER A 151 10.83 -17.57 -0.45
CA SER A 151 9.99 -16.37 -0.61
C SER A 151 9.96 -15.50 0.66
N PHE A 152 9.86 -16.14 1.84
CA PHE A 152 9.94 -15.41 3.11
C PHE A 152 11.32 -14.76 3.30
N LEU A 153 12.39 -15.48 2.98
CA LEU A 153 13.75 -14.95 3.06
C LEU A 153 13.95 -13.77 2.10
N GLN A 154 13.35 -13.82 0.91
CA GLN A 154 13.36 -12.71 -0.04
C GLN A 154 12.60 -11.50 0.53
N ASN A 155 11.43 -11.69 1.16
CA ASN A 155 10.72 -10.60 1.84
C ASN A 155 11.62 -9.95 2.90
N MET A 156 12.25 -10.73 3.76
CA MET A 156 13.10 -10.21 4.84
C MET A 156 14.35 -9.50 4.31
N THR A 157 15.01 -10.08 3.30
CA THR A 157 16.17 -9.45 2.66
C THR A 157 15.78 -8.13 2.01
N GLY A 158 14.63 -8.08 1.35
CA GLY A 158 14.14 -6.83 0.77
C GLY A 158 13.75 -5.79 1.80
N LEU A 159 13.17 -6.18 2.94
CA LEU A 159 12.85 -5.25 4.02
C LEU A 159 14.08 -4.53 4.58
N LEU A 160 15.26 -5.13 4.52
CA LEU A 160 16.51 -4.48 4.97
C LEU A 160 16.93 -3.28 4.10
N GLU A 161 16.36 -3.17 2.90
CA GLU A 161 16.59 -2.03 1.99
C GLU A 161 15.69 -0.81 2.31
N TYR A 162 14.63 -1.01 3.12
CA TYR A 162 13.71 0.07 3.44
C TYR A 162 14.26 0.98 4.56
N ASP A 163 14.01 2.27 4.42
CA ASP A 163 14.08 3.21 5.52
C ASP A 163 12.83 3.07 6.42
N ARG A 164 11.66 2.77 5.81
CA ARG A 164 10.41 2.40 6.49
C ARG A 164 9.51 1.59 5.58
N CYS A 165 8.95 0.50 6.10
CA CYS A 165 7.90 -0.27 5.44
C CYS A 165 6.64 -0.25 6.33
N TYR A 166 5.54 0.26 5.80
CA TYR A 166 4.25 0.22 6.50
C TYR A 166 3.62 -1.17 6.39
N ILE A 167 3.01 -1.61 7.46
CA ILE A 167 2.36 -2.91 7.64
C ILE A 167 1.00 -2.75 8.30
N ASN A 168 0.04 -3.61 7.97
CA ASN A 168 -1.36 -3.41 8.34
C ASN A 168 -1.62 -3.43 9.84
N THR A 169 -0.98 -4.34 10.62
CA THR A 169 -1.31 -4.58 12.03
C THR A 169 -0.07 -4.89 12.85
N GLN A 170 -0.11 -4.61 14.15
CA GLN A 170 0.92 -5.03 15.09
C GLN A 170 0.99 -6.56 15.17
N ALA A 171 -0.17 -7.23 15.20
CA ALA A 171 -0.24 -8.69 15.17
C ALA A 171 0.50 -9.30 13.97
N GLN A 172 0.40 -8.68 12.79
CA GLN A 172 1.16 -9.11 11.61
C GLN A 172 2.65 -8.81 11.75
N LYS A 173 3.02 -7.65 12.30
CA LYS A 173 4.42 -7.28 12.58
C LYS A 173 5.07 -8.28 13.53
N ASP A 174 4.39 -8.61 14.62
CA ASP A 174 4.90 -9.56 15.62
C ASP A 174 5.12 -10.94 15.00
N LEU A 175 4.18 -11.42 14.21
CA LEU A 175 4.29 -12.70 13.52
C LEU A 175 5.45 -12.73 12.51
N VAL A 176 5.69 -11.64 11.78
CA VAL A 176 6.84 -11.49 10.88
C VAL A 176 8.15 -11.55 11.64
N LEU A 177 8.27 -10.81 12.74
CA LEU A 177 9.49 -10.77 13.57
C LEU A 177 9.74 -12.08 14.28
N GLU A 178 8.71 -12.72 14.82
CA GLU A 178 8.80 -14.06 15.42
C GLU A 178 9.38 -15.06 14.41
N GLN A 179 8.80 -15.14 13.23
CA GLN A 179 9.27 -16.07 12.21
C GLN A 179 10.68 -15.71 11.68
N ALA A 180 10.99 -14.41 11.55
CA ALA A 180 12.32 -13.97 11.17
C ALA A 180 13.37 -14.37 12.20
N SER A 181 13.02 -14.40 13.49
CA SER A 181 13.92 -14.78 14.59
C SER A 181 14.41 -16.25 14.51
N GLU A 182 13.66 -17.11 13.82
CA GLU A 182 14.08 -18.50 13.57
C GLU A 182 15.32 -18.60 12.63
N THR A 183 15.58 -17.56 11.83
CA THR A 183 16.59 -17.61 10.77
C THR A 183 17.65 -16.52 10.88
N PHE A 184 17.28 -15.34 11.33
CA PHE A 184 18.16 -14.18 11.38
C PHE A 184 18.70 -13.92 12.80
N ASN A 185 19.89 -13.31 12.88
CA ASN A 185 20.47 -12.93 14.16
C ASN A 185 19.76 -11.70 14.77
N THR A 186 19.95 -11.48 16.07
CA THR A 186 19.32 -10.41 16.85
C THR A 186 19.50 -9.02 16.22
N LYS A 187 20.67 -8.70 15.66
CA LYS A 187 20.93 -7.41 15.04
C LYS A 187 20.03 -7.18 13.81
N THR A 188 19.83 -8.22 13.02
CA THR A 188 18.92 -8.18 11.87
C THR A 188 17.46 -8.01 12.33
N ILE A 189 17.05 -8.73 13.39
CA ILE A 189 15.69 -8.60 13.93
C ILE A 189 15.43 -7.19 14.44
N ILE A 190 16.36 -6.58 15.18
CA ILE A 190 16.25 -5.17 15.60
C ILE A 190 16.07 -4.25 14.40
N LYS A 191 16.87 -4.45 13.33
CA LYS A 191 16.75 -3.64 12.12
C LYS A 191 15.41 -3.82 11.42
N LEU A 192 14.87 -5.04 11.35
CA LEU A 192 13.54 -5.32 10.79
C LEU A 192 12.43 -4.67 11.63
N ASP A 193 12.54 -4.73 12.96
CA ASP A 193 11.58 -4.10 13.86
C ASP A 193 11.54 -2.57 13.71
N GLU A 194 12.72 -1.92 13.61
CA GLU A 194 12.84 -0.49 13.33
C GLU A 194 12.29 -0.10 11.95
N THR A 195 12.42 -0.99 10.96
CA THR A 195 11.95 -0.77 9.59
C THR A 195 10.44 -0.88 9.47
N LEU A 196 9.82 -1.84 10.18
CA LEU A 196 8.39 -2.10 10.12
C LEU A 196 7.60 -1.12 11.00
N THR A 197 6.73 -0.34 10.38
CA THR A 197 5.86 0.62 11.07
C THR A 197 4.40 0.23 10.84
N VAL A 198 3.64 0.04 11.92
CA VAL A 198 2.21 -0.26 11.81
C VAL A 198 1.46 0.99 11.32
N GLN A 199 0.70 0.81 10.27
CA GLN A 199 -0.25 1.80 9.76
C GLN A 199 -1.46 1.07 9.20
N HIS A 200 -2.57 1.15 9.87
CA HIS A 200 -3.81 0.50 9.43
C HIS A 200 -4.25 1.02 8.05
N LEU A 201 -4.78 0.12 7.25
CA LEU A 201 -5.31 0.49 5.94
C LEU A 201 -6.58 1.34 6.12
N GLY A 202 -6.57 2.52 5.55
CA GLY A 202 -7.69 3.46 5.64
C GLY A 202 -8.84 3.14 4.69
N VAL A 203 -9.97 3.78 4.94
CA VAL A 203 -11.12 3.87 4.04
C VAL A 203 -11.25 5.28 3.48
N LYS A 204 -11.93 5.43 2.35
CA LYS A 204 -12.19 6.74 1.76
C LYS A 204 -13.26 7.46 2.55
N GLU A 205 -13.02 8.73 2.87
CA GLU A 205 -13.98 9.55 3.62
C GLU A 205 -15.32 9.66 2.88
N GLU A 206 -15.31 9.79 1.57
CA GLU A 206 -16.51 9.86 0.73
C GLU A 206 -17.33 8.56 0.66
N ASP A 207 -16.77 7.42 1.07
CA ASP A 207 -17.45 6.12 1.10
C ASP A 207 -18.12 5.84 2.48
N ILE A 208 -17.80 6.64 3.51
CA ILE A 208 -18.36 6.49 4.87
C ILE A 208 -19.78 7.06 4.92
N VAL A 209 -20.73 6.29 5.45
CA VAL A 209 -22.10 6.78 5.63
C VAL A 209 -22.20 7.79 6.77
N ASP A 210 -23.17 8.71 6.68
CA ASP A 210 -23.42 9.70 7.73
C ASP A 210 -24.09 9.09 8.95
N GLU A 211 -24.98 8.11 8.76
CA GLU A 211 -25.76 7.48 9.83
C GLU A 211 -25.94 5.98 9.58
N ILE A 212 -26.12 5.23 10.64
CA ILE A 212 -26.48 3.82 10.55
C ILE A 212 -27.92 3.65 10.02
N ASN A 213 -28.24 2.47 9.49
CA ASN A 213 -29.63 2.07 9.29
C ASN A 213 -30.20 1.55 10.63
N PRO A 214 -31.15 2.25 11.26
CA PRO A 214 -31.69 1.86 12.57
C PRO A 214 -32.66 0.66 12.49
N ASN A 215 -33.14 0.32 11.30
CA ASN A 215 -34.10 -0.78 11.06
C ASN A 215 -33.66 -1.64 9.88
N PRO A 216 -32.50 -2.32 9.97
CA PRO A 216 -32.00 -3.15 8.86
C PRO A 216 -32.82 -4.45 8.74
N GLU A 217 -32.71 -5.05 7.56
CA GLU A 217 -33.23 -6.39 7.34
C GLU A 217 -32.39 -7.43 8.09
N LYS A 218 -33.00 -8.50 8.62
CA LYS A 218 -32.28 -9.59 9.29
C LYS A 218 -31.42 -10.40 8.29
N ILE A 219 -30.42 -9.72 7.73
CA ILE A 219 -29.45 -10.26 6.79
C ILE A 219 -28.08 -10.28 7.47
N ILE A 220 -27.48 -11.46 7.55
CA ILE A 220 -26.09 -11.66 7.99
C ILE A 220 -25.22 -11.62 6.73
N VAL A 221 -24.24 -10.72 6.66
CA VAL A 221 -23.34 -10.65 5.51
C VAL A 221 -22.04 -11.41 5.75
N PHE A 222 -21.65 -12.23 4.78
CA PHE A 222 -20.32 -12.81 4.64
C PHE A 222 -19.70 -12.28 3.36
N ASN A 223 -19.08 -11.14 3.43
CA ASN A 223 -18.47 -10.46 2.27
C ASN A 223 -16.98 -10.79 2.06
N HIS A 224 -16.53 -11.88 2.68
CA HIS A 224 -15.22 -12.47 2.40
C HIS A 224 -15.28 -13.43 1.20
N ARG A 225 -14.13 -13.75 0.63
CA ARG A 225 -14.05 -14.80 -0.40
C ARG A 225 -14.51 -16.13 0.20
N PRO A 226 -15.34 -16.92 -0.52
CA PRO A 226 -15.85 -18.21 -0.03
C PRO A 226 -14.77 -19.32 -0.14
N ASP A 227 -13.57 -19.04 0.37
CA ASP A 227 -12.40 -19.91 0.32
C ASP A 227 -12.16 -20.62 1.66
N THR A 228 -11.43 -21.73 1.63
CA THR A 228 -11.10 -22.51 2.83
C THR A 228 -10.28 -21.73 3.85
N TYR A 229 -9.38 -20.85 3.40
CA TYR A 229 -8.57 -20.02 4.30
C TYR A 229 -9.35 -18.91 4.99
N LYS A 230 -10.60 -18.63 4.55
CA LYS A 230 -11.56 -17.74 5.19
C LYS A 230 -12.63 -18.49 5.99
N HIS A 231 -12.42 -19.78 6.26
CA HIS A 231 -13.32 -20.63 7.03
C HIS A 231 -14.78 -20.55 6.57
N PHE A 232 -14.97 -20.47 5.24
CA PHE A 232 -16.31 -20.35 4.66
C PHE A 232 -17.21 -21.55 4.98
N LYS A 233 -16.66 -22.77 4.96
CA LYS A 233 -17.42 -24.00 5.27
C LYS A 233 -17.90 -24.02 6.72
N GLU A 234 -17.06 -23.58 7.61
CA GLU A 234 -17.35 -23.47 9.05
C GLU A 234 -18.46 -22.43 9.29
N PHE A 235 -18.38 -21.28 8.59
CA PHE A 235 -19.45 -20.28 8.64
C PHE A 235 -20.79 -20.82 8.15
N ILE A 236 -20.84 -21.56 7.04
CA ILE A 236 -22.08 -22.18 6.53
C ILE A 236 -22.61 -23.22 7.51
N ALA A 237 -21.74 -24.05 8.11
CA ALA A 237 -22.17 -25.03 9.12
C ALA A 237 -22.76 -24.34 10.37
N LEU A 238 -22.20 -23.18 10.76
CA LEU A 238 -22.74 -22.36 11.84
C LEU A 238 -24.12 -21.80 11.48
N CYS A 239 -24.30 -21.30 10.26
CA CYS A 239 -25.58 -20.82 9.76
C CYS A 239 -26.62 -21.95 9.63
N ASP A 240 -26.23 -23.17 9.23
CA ASP A 240 -27.10 -24.34 9.21
C ASP A 240 -27.65 -24.64 10.63
N ARG A 241 -26.78 -24.61 11.67
CA ARG A 241 -27.19 -24.77 13.08
C ARG A 241 -28.14 -23.64 13.54
N LEU A 242 -27.89 -22.40 13.14
CA LEU A 242 -28.74 -21.27 13.45
C LEU A 242 -30.10 -21.41 12.79
N TRP A 243 -30.16 -21.94 11.53
CA TRP A 243 -31.38 -22.18 10.78
C TRP A 243 -32.29 -23.26 11.39
N GLU A 244 -31.69 -24.23 12.09
CA GLU A 244 -32.46 -25.22 12.88
C GLU A 244 -33.17 -24.59 14.09
N ILE A 245 -32.63 -23.48 14.62
CA ILE A 245 -33.16 -22.77 15.80
C ILE A 245 -34.20 -21.72 15.38
N ARG A 246 -33.93 -20.98 14.29
CA ARG A 246 -34.76 -19.86 13.80
C ARG A 246 -34.66 -19.72 12.29
N GLN A 247 -35.74 -19.32 11.64
CA GLN A 247 -35.86 -19.21 10.18
C GLN A 247 -36.21 -17.78 9.74
N ASP A 248 -35.97 -16.76 10.59
CA ASP A 248 -36.36 -15.37 10.34
C ASP A 248 -35.17 -14.50 9.86
N PHE A 249 -34.11 -15.11 9.31
CA PHE A 249 -32.95 -14.43 8.78
C PHE A 249 -32.55 -14.90 7.38
N LYS A 250 -31.70 -14.14 6.72
CA LYS A 250 -31.03 -14.52 5.48
C LYS A 250 -29.51 -14.34 5.63
N VAL A 251 -28.77 -14.99 4.76
CA VAL A 251 -27.31 -14.82 4.66
C VAL A 251 -26.97 -14.31 3.27
N TRP A 252 -26.34 -13.15 3.18
CA TRP A 252 -25.89 -12.61 1.91
C TRP A 252 -24.40 -12.87 1.70
N ILE A 253 -24.06 -13.53 0.58
CA ILE A 253 -22.70 -13.87 0.19
C ILE A 253 -22.44 -13.34 -1.22
N PRO A 254 -22.01 -12.07 -1.36
CA PRO A 254 -21.87 -11.39 -2.67
C PRO A 254 -20.86 -12.04 -3.60
N LEU A 255 -19.88 -12.77 -3.06
CA LEU A 255 -18.81 -13.39 -3.83
C LEU A 255 -19.06 -14.87 -4.17
N LEU A 256 -20.19 -15.44 -3.76
CA LEU A 256 -20.59 -16.79 -4.12
C LEU A 256 -21.37 -16.79 -5.45
N ASP A 257 -21.06 -17.74 -6.33
CA ASP A 257 -21.69 -17.79 -7.66
C ASP A 257 -23.14 -18.28 -7.63
N LYS A 258 -23.45 -19.25 -6.76
CA LYS A 258 -24.78 -19.84 -6.65
C LYS A 258 -25.13 -20.05 -5.18
N PRO A 259 -26.41 -19.82 -4.81
CA PRO A 259 -26.87 -20.14 -3.46
C PRO A 259 -26.81 -21.67 -3.23
N ASN A 260 -26.35 -22.05 -2.06
CA ASN A 260 -26.17 -23.43 -1.64
C ASN A 260 -27.12 -23.84 -0.49
N ARG A 261 -27.95 -22.92 -0.03
CA ARG A 261 -28.96 -23.07 1.02
C ARG A 261 -30.14 -22.17 0.69
N GLU A 262 -31.32 -22.48 1.19
CA GLU A 262 -32.56 -21.68 0.97
C GLU A 262 -32.46 -20.27 1.61
N TYR A 263 -31.73 -20.14 2.71
CA TYR A 263 -31.51 -18.86 3.39
C TYR A 263 -30.39 -18.04 2.76
N VAL A 264 -29.62 -18.57 1.79
CA VAL A 264 -28.45 -17.87 1.18
C VAL A 264 -28.91 -17.10 -0.05
N VAL A 265 -28.48 -15.82 -0.08
CA VAL A 265 -28.65 -14.91 -1.21
C VAL A 265 -27.24 -14.56 -1.79
N THR A 266 -27.13 -14.55 -3.12
CA THR A 266 -25.84 -14.35 -3.83
C THR A 266 -25.91 -13.23 -4.87
N THR A 267 -26.72 -12.23 -4.64
CA THR A 267 -26.85 -11.09 -5.57
C THR A 267 -25.53 -10.34 -5.70
N LYS A 268 -25.09 -10.15 -6.95
CA LYS A 268 -23.88 -9.40 -7.29
C LYS A 268 -24.23 -7.99 -7.73
N PHE A 269 -23.44 -7.04 -7.32
CA PHE A 269 -23.59 -5.62 -7.65
C PHE A 269 -22.26 -5.03 -8.14
N ASP A 270 -22.31 -3.87 -8.77
CA ASP A 270 -21.16 -2.98 -8.85
C ASP A 270 -20.79 -2.44 -7.46
N LYS A 271 -19.73 -1.67 -7.35
CA LYS A 271 -19.24 -1.18 -6.05
C LYS A 271 -20.29 -0.34 -5.30
N GLN A 272 -21.03 0.51 -5.99
CA GLN A 272 -22.05 1.36 -5.38
C GLN A 272 -23.29 0.56 -4.94
N GLY A 273 -23.71 -0.38 -5.77
CA GLY A 273 -24.77 -1.33 -5.42
C GLY A 273 -24.38 -2.21 -4.23
N TYR A 274 -23.13 -2.66 -4.16
CA TYR A 274 -22.60 -3.42 -3.04
C TYR A 274 -22.68 -2.65 -1.72
N TYR A 275 -22.25 -1.39 -1.70
CA TYR A 275 -22.37 -0.55 -0.50
C TYR A 275 -23.82 -0.29 -0.11
N LYS A 276 -24.68 -0.04 -1.11
CA LYS A 276 -26.12 0.13 -0.86
C LYS A 276 -26.76 -1.13 -0.24
N GLU A 277 -26.32 -2.31 -0.66
CA GLU A 277 -26.84 -3.57 -0.11
C GLU A 277 -26.27 -3.86 1.28
N LEU A 278 -24.99 -3.53 1.55
CA LEU A 278 -24.42 -3.60 2.90
C LEU A 278 -25.26 -2.83 3.92
N ARG A 279 -25.73 -1.62 3.59
CA ARG A 279 -26.54 -0.77 4.47
C ARG A 279 -27.89 -1.40 4.89
N LYS A 280 -28.32 -2.47 4.22
CA LYS A 280 -29.53 -3.22 4.60
C LYS A 280 -29.22 -4.35 5.57
N CYS A 281 -27.94 -4.75 5.68
CA CYS A 281 -27.57 -5.91 6.47
C CYS A 281 -27.66 -5.62 7.97
N TYR A 282 -28.10 -6.62 8.71
CA TYR A 282 -28.24 -6.56 10.14
C TYR A 282 -26.90 -6.62 10.85
N MET A 283 -26.06 -7.55 10.43
CA MET A 283 -24.72 -7.76 10.97
C MET A 283 -23.80 -8.42 9.94
N GLY A 284 -22.49 -8.31 10.18
CA GLY A 284 -21.47 -9.02 9.44
C GLY A 284 -20.79 -10.10 10.28
N PHE A 285 -20.14 -11.03 9.59
CA PHE A 285 -19.37 -12.11 10.20
C PHE A 285 -17.91 -12.05 9.73
N SER A 286 -16.97 -11.91 10.66
CA SER A 286 -15.54 -11.91 10.39
C SER A 286 -14.91 -13.20 10.95
N PRO A 287 -14.62 -14.18 10.09
CA PRO A 287 -14.11 -15.47 10.50
C PRO A 287 -12.66 -15.41 10.95
N LYS A 288 -12.19 -16.47 11.61
CA LYS A 288 -10.76 -16.69 11.83
C LYS A 288 -10.01 -16.55 10.50
N GLN A 289 -8.93 -15.78 10.49
CA GLN A 289 -8.06 -15.65 9.34
C GLN A 289 -6.71 -16.30 9.66
N LYS A 290 -6.27 -17.21 8.79
CA LYS A 290 -4.99 -17.89 8.97
C LYS A 290 -3.78 -16.91 9.00
N TYR A 291 -3.95 -15.72 8.42
CA TYR A 291 -2.84 -14.85 8.07
C TYR A 291 -2.73 -13.56 8.87
N GLY A 292 -3.64 -13.32 9.80
CA GLY A 292 -3.57 -12.18 10.71
C GLY A 292 -3.50 -10.79 10.07
N GLY A 293 -3.85 -10.68 8.78
CA GLY A 293 -3.80 -9.44 8.05
C GLY A 293 -5.09 -8.62 8.19
N TRP A 294 -5.08 -7.42 7.63
CA TRP A 294 -6.21 -6.51 7.61
C TRP A 294 -7.43 -7.06 6.87
N SER A 295 -8.62 -6.77 7.37
CA SER A 295 -9.88 -7.20 6.75
C SER A 295 -10.62 -6.05 6.08
N VAL A 296 -10.36 -5.83 4.79
CA VAL A 296 -11.08 -4.83 3.97
C VAL A 296 -12.60 -5.13 3.95
N SER A 297 -13.00 -6.40 3.90
CA SER A 297 -14.42 -6.78 3.94
C SER A 297 -15.12 -6.30 5.21
N THR A 298 -14.46 -6.40 6.36
CA THR A 298 -15.00 -5.93 7.64
C THR A 298 -15.08 -4.40 7.67
N THR A 299 -14.02 -3.69 7.24
CA THR A 299 -14.05 -2.23 7.17
C THR A 299 -15.07 -1.71 6.18
N ASP A 300 -15.30 -2.40 5.04
CA ASP A 300 -16.37 -2.06 4.11
C ASP A 300 -17.76 -2.10 4.77
N GLY A 301 -18.02 -3.10 5.60
CA GLY A 301 -19.27 -3.18 6.33
C GLY A 301 -19.39 -2.11 7.41
N MET A 302 -18.35 -1.95 8.24
CA MET A 302 -18.35 -0.96 9.33
C MET A 302 -18.55 0.47 8.82
N MET A 303 -17.88 0.87 7.72
CA MET A 303 -18.08 2.20 7.14
C MET A 303 -19.46 2.42 6.52
N ASN A 304 -20.21 1.32 6.28
CA ASN A 304 -21.60 1.33 5.85
C ASN A 304 -22.59 1.13 7.00
N GLY A 305 -22.16 1.23 8.26
CA GLY A 305 -23.02 1.15 9.46
C GLY A 305 -23.46 -0.26 9.81
N VAL A 306 -22.71 -1.28 9.42
CA VAL A 306 -22.95 -2.68 9.77
C VAL A 306 -22.00 -3.11 10.88
N PRO A 307 -22.50 -3.55 12.05
CA PRO A 307 -21.65 -4.11 13.11
C PRO A 307 -21.20 -5.53 12.72
N TYR A 308 -20.05 -5.96 13.24
CA TYR A 308 -19.50 -7.29 12.98
C TYR A 308 -19.27 -8.05 14.28
N ILE A 309 -19.63 -9.32 14.29
CA ILE A 309 -19.03 -10.27 15.22
C ILE A 309 -17.74 -10.78 14.60
N MET A 310 -16.67 -10.82 15.38
CA MET A 310 -15.31 -11.10 14.92
C MET A 310 -14.68 -12.24 15.70
N TYR A 311 -13.88 -13.05 15.03
CA TYR A 311 -13.07 -14.04 15.72
C TYR A 311 -12.10 -13.36 16.68
N ASP A 312 -11.96 -13.86 17.91
CA ASP A 312 -11.04 -13.30 18.91
C ASP A 312 -9.57 -13.49 18.48
N ALA A 313 -9.02 -12.44 17.89
CA ALA A 313 -7.63 -12.40 17.41
C ALA A 313 -7.11 -10.96 17.37
N GLY A 314 -5.81 -10.79 17.67
CA GLY A 314 -5.18 -9.48 17.80
C GLY A 314 -5.42 -8.52 16.64
N TYR A 315 -5.39 -9.01 15.39
CA TYR A 315 -5.63 -8.18 14.20
C TYR A 315 -7.08 -7.65 14.10
N TYR A 316 -8.06 -8.29 14.71
CA TYR A 316 -9.41 -7.75 14.79
C TYR A 316 -9.58 -6.77 15.94
N HIS A 317 -8.88 -6.96 17.06
CA HIS A 317 -8.83 -5.96 18.12
C HIS A 317 -8.20 -4.65 17.66
N GLU A 318 -7.21 -4.70 16.76
CA GLU A 318 -6.63 -3.51 16.16
C GLU A 318 -7.57 -2.83 15.16
N LEU A 319 -8.48 -3.61 14.55
CA LEU A 319 -9.47 -3.08 13.63
C LEU A 319 -10.62 -2.42 14.37
N HIS A 320 -11.05 -2.99 15.50
CA HIS A 320 -12.09 -2.43 16.36
C HIS A 320 -12.06 -3.07 17.76
N ASP A 321 -11.52 -2.37 18.73
CA ASP A 321 -11.23 -2.87 20.08
C ASP A 321 -12.48 -3.20 20.94
N LYS A 322 -13.65 -2.68 20.57
CA LYS A 322 -14.93 -2.86 21.28
C LYS A 322 -15.93 -3.74 20.53
N ALA A 323 -15.52 -4.40 19.45
CA ALA A 323 -16.40 -5.31 18.73
C ALA A 323 -16.80 -6.53 19.59
N SER A 324 -17.87 -7.18 19.18
CA SER A 324 -18.25 -8.47 19.76
C SER A 324 -17.34 -9.57 19.24
N PHE A 325 -16.52 -10.15 20.12
CA PHE A 325 -15.54 -11.19 19.77
C PHE A 325 -16.02 -12.58 20.20
N PHE A 326 -15.85 -13.57 19.31
CA PHE A 326 -16.13 -14.97 19.59
C PHE A 326 -14.84 -15.81 19.54
N SER A 327 -14.74 -16.80 20.45
CA SER A 327 -13.60 -17.71 20.55
C SER A 327 -13.85 -19.07 19.88
N ASP A 328 -15.09 -19.50 19.81
CA ASP A 328 -15.51 -20.76 19.22
C ASP A 328 -16.88 -20.68 18.54
N ASP A 329 -17.31 -21.78 17.90
CA ASP A 329 -18.57 -21.87 17.17
C ASP A 329 -19.82 -21.69 18.06
N ASN A 330 -19.77 -22.03 19.34
CA ASN A 330 -20.91 -21.89 20.23
C ASN A 330 -21.06 -20.43 20.66
N ASP A 331 -19.94 -19.75 20.95
CA ASP A 331 -19.91 -18.32 21.21
C ASP A 331 -20.46 -17.56 19.98
N ALA A 332 -19.97 -17.89 18.79
CA ALA A 332 -20.44 -17.29 17.55
C ALA A 332 -21.95 -17.47 17.35
N LEU A 333 -22.47 -18.68 17.58
CA LEU A 333 -23.89 -18.99 17.47
C LEU A 333 -24.72 -18.19 18.47
N MET A 334 -24.28 -18.12 19.73
CA MET A 334 -24.91 -17.32 20.77
C MET A 334 -24.96 -15.85 20.41
N MET A 335 -23.83 -15.28 19.97
CA MET A 335 -23.74 -13.87 19.56
C MET A 335 -24.65 -13.57 18.35
N MET A 336 -24.61 -14.40 17.31
CA MET A 336 -25.52 -14.25 16.15
C MET A 336 -26.98 -14.22 16.57
N ASN A 337 -27.37 -15.11 17.47
CA ASN A 337 -28.74 -15.16 17.97
C ASN A 337 -29.10 -13.92 18.80
N THR A 338 -28.20 -13.47 19.69
CA THR A 338 -28.38 -12.25 20.51
C THR A 338 -28.56 -11.03 19.62
N TYR A 339 -27.68 -10.83 18.64
CA TYR A 339 -27.82 -9.71 17.69
C TYR A 339 -29.18 -9.72 16.97
N LEU A 340 -29.62 -10.87 16.49
CA LEU A 340 -30.91 -10.99 15.75
C LEU A 340 -32.15 -10.70 16.62
N ASP A 341 -32.01 -10.77 17.94
CA ASP A 341 -33.12 -10.54 18.90
C ASP A 341 -33.05 -9.17 19.57
N ASP A 342 -31.87 -8.52 19.62
CA ASP A 342 -31.65 -7.24 20.33
C ASP A 342 -31.26 -6.12 19.35
N LEU A 343 -32.29 -5.48 18.75
CA LEU A 343 -32.07 -4.37 17.82
C LEU A 343 -31.40 -3.14 18.48
N PRO A 344 -31.74 -2.72 19.73
CA PRO A 344 -31.02 -1.65 20.42
C PRO A 344 -29.52 -1.95 20.55
N PHE A 345 -29.15 -3.12 21.04
CA PHE A 345 -27.76 -3.53 21.18
C PHE A 345 -27.04 -3.54 19.81
N ARG A 346 -27.67 -4.10 18.77
CA ARG A 346 -27.14 -4.07 17.40
C ARG A 346 -26.85 -2.63 16.92
N ASN A 347 -27.75 -1.71 17.19
CA ASN A 347 -27.59 -0.32 16.75
C ASN A 347 -26.47 0.38 17.52
N GLU A 348 -26.33 0.14 18.81
CA GLU A 348 -25.21 0.65 19.60
C GLU A 348 -23.85 0.19 19.06
N GLU A 349 -23.72 -1.10 18.76
CA GLU A 349 -22.52 -1.67 18.15
C GLU A 349 -22.23 -1.09 16.74
N ALA A 350 -23.27 -0.82 15.96
CA ALA A 350 -23.13 -0.23 14.64
C ALA A 350 -22.67 1.23 14.70
N GLU A 351 -23.21 2.03 15.61
CA GLU A 351 -22.75 3.41 15.87
C GLU A 351 -21.30 3.44 16.32
N TYR A 352 -20.94 2.55 17.22
CA TYR A 352 -19.57 2.39 17.70
C TYR A 352 -18.59 2.06 16.58
N ALA A 353 -18.94 1.10 15.71
CA ALA A 353 -18.13 0.69 14.59
C ALA A 353 -17.95 1.85 13.59
N LEU A 354 -19.02 2.58 13.30
CA LEU A 354 -19.00 3.72 12.37
C LEU A 354 -18.15 4.88 12.93
N GLU A 355 -18.29 5.19 14.22
CA GLU A 355 -17.49 6.21 14.89
C GLU A 355 -15.99 5.84 14.89
N HIS A 356 -15.67 4.58 15.17
CA HIS A 356 -14.30 4.09 15.12
C HIS A 356 -13.67 4.27 13.73
N ILE A 357 -14.41 3.94 12.66
CA ILE A 357 -13.96 4.17 11.27
C ILE A 357 -13.63 5.64 11.03
N ARG A 358 -14.53 6.55 11.42
CA ARG A 358 -14.37 7.99 11.22
C ARG A 358 -13.16 8.57 11.96
N ASN A 359 -12.95 8.11 13.18
CA ASN A 359 -11.92 8.69 14.05
C ASN A 359 -10.53 8.08 13.84
N ASN A 360 -10.44 6.84 13.33
CA ASN A 360 -9.16 6.11 13.34
C ASN A 360 -8.74 5.56 11.97
N LEU A 361 -9.66 5.42 11.02
CA LEU A 361 -9.40 4.68 9.78
C LEU A 361 -9.65 5.50 8.51
N VAL A 362 -9.57 6.82 8.57
CA VAL A 362 -9.68 7.65 7.37
C VAL A 362 -8.34 7.65 6.60
N TYR A 363 -8.41 7.39 5.31
CA TYR A 363 -7.22 7.27 4.45
C TYR A 363 -6.37 8.54 4.43
N LYS A 364 -7.02 9.71 4.45
CA LYS A 364 -6.37 11.02 4.38
C LYS A 364 -5.37 11.23 5.51
N ASP A 365 -5.75 10.87 6.75
CA ASP A 365 -4.89 11.05 7.91
C ASP A 365 -3.64 10.18 7.80
N LYS A 366 -3.79 8.95 7.30
CA LYS A 366 -2.66 8.04 7.04
C LYS A 366 -1.72 8.56 5.97
N MET A 367 -2.25 9.28 4.98
CA MET A 367 -1.42 9.90 3.93
C MET A 367 -0.71 11.15 4.42
N ILE A 368 -1.27 11.89 5.36
CA ILE A 368 -0.58 13.01 6.04
C ILE A 368 0.66 12.46 6.79
N GLU A 369 0.50 11.42 7.61
CA GLU A 369 1.62 10.76 8.30
C GLU A 369 2.70 10.27 7.34
N MET A 370 2.30 9.65 6.24
CA MET A 370 3.24 9.18 5.20
C MET A 370 3.98 10.34 4.53
N ASN A 371 3.30 11.43 4.20
CA ASN A 371 3.89 12.63 3.62
C ASN A 371 4.87 13.31 4.58
N GLU A 372 4.55 13.41 5.85
CA GLU A 372 5.47 13.92 6.88
C GLU A 372 6.76 13.10 6.92
N TYR A 373 6.64 11.77 6.89
CA TYR A 373 7.81 10.91 6.84
C TYR A 373 8.61 11.05 5.52
N MET A 374 7.94 11.17 4.39
CA MET A 374 8.60 11.48 3.11
C MET A 374 9.38 12.79 3.21
N ASN A 375 8.81 13.84 3.82
CA ASN A 375 9.49 15.12 4.04
C ASN A 375 10.72 14.97 4.95
N ASP A 376 10.63 14.17 6.01
CA ASP A 376 11.75 13.86 6.89
C ASP A 376 12.90 13.17 6.10
N LEU A 377 12.58 12.13 5.32
CA LEU A 377 13.57 11.47 4.44
C LEU A 377 14.22 12.44 3.46
N LEU A 378 13.43 13.31 2.86
CA LEU A 378 13.87 14.31 1.92
C LEU A 378 14.75 15.39 2.59
N SER A 379 14.44 15.76 3.84
CA SER A 379 15.20 16.76 4.61
C SER A 379 16.53 16.23 5.10
N LYS A 380 16.60 14.97 5.57
CA LYS A 380 17.85 14.31 5.97
C LYS A 380 18.88 14.25 4.85
N GLN A 381 18.44 14.26 3.59
CA GLN A 381 19.29 14.33 2.43
C GLN A 381 19.81 15.76 2.14
N LYS A 382 19.19 16.79 2.72
CA LYS A 382 19.48 18.21 2.46
C LYS A 382 20.76 18.70 3.15
N VAL A 383 21.23 18.02 4.17
CA VAL A 383 22.32 18.48 5.06
C VAL A 383 23.72 18.44 4.41
N MET A 384 23.85 17.91 3.18
CA MET A 384 25.16 17.80 2.52
C MET A 384 25.60 19.04 1.71
N GLY A 385 24.74 20.06 1.59
CA GLY A 385 25.08 21.28 0.81
C GLY A 385 26.29 22.12 1.31
N ASP A 386 26.70 21.92 2.56
CA ASP A 386 27.81 22.60 3.17
C ASP A 386 29.14 21.80 3.17
N SER A 387 29.13 20.59 2.60
CA SER A 387 30.33 19.75 2.56
C SER A 387 31.39 20.32 1.60
N GLU A 388 32.66 20.08 1.90
CA GLU A 388 33.74 20.43 0.97
C GLU A 388 33.56 19.77 -0.39
N LYS A 389 33.07 18.54 -0.40
CA LYS A 389 32.76 17.82 -1.63
C LYS A 389 31.71 18.52 -2.50
N PHE A 390 30.70 19.11 -1.88
CA PHE A 390 29.71 19.89 -2.61
C PHE A 390 30.32 21.14 -3.25
N LYS A 391 31.20 21.81 -2.54
CA LYS A 391 31.94 22.97 -3.08
C LYS A 391 32.80 22.57 -4.28
N GLU A 392 33.51 21.45 -4.22
CA GLU A 392 34.27 20.90 -5.35
C GLU A 392 33.33 20.64 -6.57
N ILE A 393 32.16 20.06 -6.38
CA ILE A 393 31.17 19.81 -7.43
C ILE A 393 30.72 21.12 -8.07
N VAL A 394 30.37 22.11 -7.26
CA VAL A 394 29.93 23.43 -7.73
C VAL A 394 31.02 24.10 -8.57
N GLU A 395 32.28 24.09 -8.10
CA GLU A 395 33.40 24.69 -8.83
C GLU A 395 33.71 23.95 -10.14
N PHE A 396 33.55 22.61 -10.16
CA PHE A 396 33.67 21.83 -11.38
C PHE A 396 32.60 22.20 -12.42
N ILE A 397 31.34 22.35 -12.00
CA ILE A 397 30.26 22.78 -12.91
C ILE A 397 30.50 24.22 -13.38
N LYS A 398 30.89 25.10 -12.50
CA LYS A 398 31.20 26.48 -12.83
C LYS A 398 32.33 26.61 -13.86
N THR A 399 33.38 25.82 -13.69
CA THR A 399 34.54 25.81 -14.59
C THR A 399 34.18 25.27 -15.97
N ASN A 400 33.40 24.21 -16.02
CA ASN A 400 33.03 23.54 -17.29
C ASN A 400 31.76 24.11 -17.93
N LYS A 401 31.02 25.02 -17.27
CA LYS A 401 29.78 25.68 -17.70
C LYS A 401 28.61 24.77 -17.95
N GLU A 402 28.83 23.60 -18.56
CA GLU A 402 27.86 22.57 -18.81
C GLU A 402 28.46 21.19 -18.51
N VAL A 403 27.82 20.40 -17.65
CA VAL A 403 28.31 19.10 -17.20
C VAL A 403 27.20 18.10 -17.12
N ARG A 404 27.29 17.02 -17.91
CA ARG A 404 26.35 15.91 -17.78
C ARG A 404 26.59 15.17 -16.47
N LYS A 405 25.53 14.69 -15.85
CA LYS A 405 25.61 13.88 -14.61
C LYS A 405 26.66 12.77 -14.73
N LYS A 406 26.70 12.06 -15.85
CA LYS A 406 27.67 10.97 -16.08
C LYS A 406 29.11 11.48 -15.95
N ASP A 407 29.43 12.55 -16.64
CA ASP A 407 30.77 13.11 -16.67
C ASP A 407 31.20 13.65 -15.27
N LEU A 408 30.22 14.19 -14.51
CA LEU A 408 30.43 14.61 -13.13
C LEU A 408 30.68 13.40 -12.21
N MET A 409 29.96 12.30 -12.37
CA MET A 409 30.14 11.09 -11.59
C MET A 409 31.48 10.41 -11.90
N ASP A 410 31.87 10.37 -13.16
CA ASP A 410 33.17 9.84 -13.60
C ASP A 410 34.32 10.69 -13.02
N TRP A 411 34.18 12.03 -13.06
CA TRP A 411 35.19 12.93 -12.47
C TRP A 411 35.34 12.75 -10.95
N LEU A 412 34.24 12.52 -10.25
CA LEU A 412 34.23 12.30 -8.81
C LEU A 412 34.78 10.93 -8.40
N CYS A 413 35.04 10.02 -9.35
CA CYS A 413 35.36 8.61 -9.10
C CYS A 413 34.37 7.96 -8.11
N TRP A 414 33.09 8.20 -8.33
CA TRP A 414 32.02 7.88 -7.37
C TRP A 414 31.80 6.36 -7.28
N GLY A 415 32.29 5.78 -6.17
CA GLY A 415 32.11 4.36 -5.87
C GLY A 415 30.80 4.04 -5.14
N ARG A 416 30.54 2.74 -4.91
CA ARG A 416 29.39 2.25 -4.13
C ARG A 416 29.33 2.89 -2.75
N GLY A 417 28.15 3.32 -2.33
CA GLY A 417 27.88 3.85 -0.98
C GLY A 417 27.74 5.35 -0.88
N ILE A 418 27.99 6.11 -1.93
CA ILE A 418 27.79 7.56 -1.91
C ILE A 418 26.39 7.89 -2.43
N LYS A 419 25.55 8.46 -1.57
CA LYS A 419 24.19 8.88 -1.94
C LYS A 419 24.24 10.16 -2.79
N TRP A 420 23.87 10.07 -4.07
CA TRP A 420 23.84 11.22 -4.99
C TRP A 420 22.69 12.21 -4.71
N THR A 421 21.53 11.73 -4.26
CA THR A 421 20.34 12.57 -4.09
C THR A 421 20.57 13.83 -3.25
N PRO A 422 21.30 13.79 -2.13
CA PRO A 422 21.59 15.01 -1.37
C PRO A 422 22.35 16.06 -2.18
N TYR A 423 23.35 15.62 -2.96
CA TYR A 423 24.13 16.51 -3.82
C TYR A 423 23.30 17.07 -4.97
N ARG A 424 22.51 16.23 -5.64
CA ARG A 424 21.56 16.67 -6.68
C ARG A 424 20.65 17.77 -6.14
N ARG A 425 20.08 17.58 -4.96
CA ARG A 425 19.21 18.59 -4.35
C ARG A 425 19.95 19.86 -4.01
N ALA A 426 21.13 19.75 -3.45
CA ALA A 426 21.96 20.90 -3.16
C ALA A 426 22.32 21.67 -4.45
N LEU A 427 22.61 20.93 -5.55
CA LEU A 427 22.87 21.54 -6.87
C LEU A 427 21.62 22.24 -7.41
N MET A 428 20.46 21.61 -7.36
CA MET A 428 19.19 22.21 -7.83
C MET A 428 18.73 23.40 -6.99
N ASN A 429 19.25 23.53 -5.77
CA ASN A 429 19.02 24.71 -4.93
C ASN A 429 20.08 25.79 -5.08
N HIS A 430 21.14 25.53 -5.81
CA HIS A 430 22.20 26.50 -5.99
C HIS A 430 21.73 27.60 -6.94
N PRO A 431 21.89 28.90 -6.60
CA PRO A 431 21.35 30.03 -7.36
C PRO A 431 21.83 30.10 -8.80
N ASN A 432 23.02 29.59 -9.06
CA ASN A 432 23.68 29.66 -10.36
C ASN A 432 23.69 28.33 -11.13
N ILE A 433 23.04 27.27 -10.63
CA ILE A 433 23.02 25.96 -11.30
C ILE A 433 21.58 25.60 -11.66
N PHE A 434 21.39 25.14 -12.88
CA PHE A 434 20.09 24.66 -13.36
C PHE A 434 20.26 23.40 -14.24
N ASP A 435 19.28 22.54 -14.22
CA ASP A 435 19.22 21.33 -15.06
C ASP A 435 18.47 21.65 -16.35
N VAL A 436 19.13 21.49 -17.49
CA VAL A 436 18.55 21.81 -18.80
C VAL A 436 17.83 20.62 -19.45
N ASN A 437 18.02 19.41 -18.93
CA ASN A 437 17.48 18.22 -19.58
C ASN A 437 16.92 17.22 -18.56
N SER A 438 15.59 17.05 -18.58
CA SER A 438 14.90 16.13 -17.69
C SER A 438 15.18 14.65 -17.97
N SER A 439 15.54 14.30 -19.23
CA SER A 439 15.84 12.91 -19.62
C SER A 439 17.30 12.53 -19.36
N TYR A 440 18.20 13.51 -19.46
CA TYR A 440 19.63 13.34 -19.20
C TYR A 440 20.09 14.51 -18.35
N PRO A 441 20.12 14.40 -17.03
CA PRO A 441 20.49 15.51 -16.16
C PRO A 441 21.79 16.16 -16.59
N THR A 442 21.70 17.41 -17.01
CA THR A 442 22.81 18.24 -17.45
C THR A 442 22.79 19.52 -16.65
N TYR A 443 23.80 19.72 -15.84
CA TYR A 443 23.94 20.86 -14.96
C TYR A 443 24.66 21.98 -15.65
N CYS A 444 24.03 23.13 -15.76
CA CYS A 444 24.60 24.32 -16.39
C CYS A 444 24.81 25.41 -15.35
N TRP A 445 25.91 26.14 -15.53
CA TRP A 445 26.24 27.32 -14.73
C TRP A 445 25.67 28.58 -15.37
N LYS A 446 24.96 29.37 -14.61
CA LYS A 446 24.49 30.70 -14.99
C LYS A 446 25.42 31.75 -14.36
N ASP A 447 26.09 32.55 -15.20
CA ASP A 447 26.88 33.68 -14.77
C ASP A 447 26.08 34.79 -14.12
#